data_82566bbf5d28d02c67a35a271e379461
#
_entry.id   82566bbf5d28d02c67a35a271e379461
#
_cell.length_a   1.000
_cell.length_b   1.000
_cell.length_c   1.000
_cell.angle_alpha   90.00
_cell.angle_beta   90.00
_cell.angle_gamma   90.00
#
_symmetry.space_group_name_H-M   'P 1'
#
loop_
_entity.id
_entity.type
_entity.pdbx_description
1 polymer ?
#
loop_
_entity_poly.entity_id
_entity_poly.type
_entity_poly.pdbx_seq_one_letter_code
_entity_poly.pdbx_strand_id
1 'polypeptide(L)'
;TLVVYTATFDEGIGDQQYFLRTGSGTSASDTVETRLYFATNPKLLPGTPIVVRGEPMQEGLRVDSFDVEEEQQGVGLSRQPLIGATPYKPRTFGFVLVDTGKGVNLTKEEAQKKLFGVNPGDKSVKQYYNEVSYGTQDITGEVLGPFMYPMTTCDTRGVATKLKPMIGMYDHYLWYFGQRNTACQFSGLAEGGQPNKPTNDTWYNGSAGCVVLVQEPGHNFGMMHSSAMTCTGGKSFADDPDNGCTHNEYGDRYDPMGGACNHMNAWQKVFE
;
A
#
# COMPACT_ATOMS: atom_id res chain seq x y z
N THR A 1 3.46 10.22 -14.42
CA THR A 1 3.61 8.92 -13.73
C THR A 1 2.29 8.50 -13.12
N LEU A 2 1.91 7.24 -13.29
CA LEU A 2 0.74 6.65 -12.67
C LEU A 2 1.00 6.43 -11.17
N VAL A 3 0.06 6.85 -10.33
CA VAL A 3 0.03 6.52 -8.90
C VAL A 3 -1.20 5.67 -8.66
N VAL A 4 -1.04 4.57 -7.94
CA VAL A 4 -2.13 3.69 -7.55
C VAL A 4 -2.25 3.70 -6.03
N TYR A 5 -3.42 4.03 -5.53
CA TYR A 5 -3.79 3.84 -4.13
C TYR A 5 -4.65 2.59 -4.02
N THR A 6 -4.30 1.73 -3.10
CA THR A 6 -5.04 0.50 -2.84
C THR A 6 -5.71 0.62 -1.49
N ALA A 7 -7.02 0.45 -1.46
CA ALA A 7 -7.83 0.53 -0.25
C ALA A 7 -8.19 -0.88 0.23
N THR A 8 -8.08 -1.09 1.53
CA THR A 8 -8.49 -2.32 2.20
C THR A 8 -9.71 -2.04 3.09
N PHE A 9 -10.69 -2.90 3.04
CA PHE A 9 -11.90 -2.82 3.86
C PHE A 9 -11.95 -3.98 4.85
N ASP A 10 -12.65 -3.81 5.98
CA ASP A 10 -12.81 -4.84 7.00
C ASP A 10 -13.48 -6.12 6.46
N GLU A 11 -14.22 -6.03 5.36
CA GLU A 11 -14.90 -7.14 4.69
C GLU A 11 -14.06 -7.80 3.57
N GLY A 12 -12.81 -7.39 3.40
CA GLY A 12 -11.90 -7.97 2.40
C GLY A 12 -12.16 -7.54 0.95
N ILE A 13 -12.98 -6.50 0.74
CA ILE A 13 -13.21 -5.93 -0.58
C ILE A 13 -12.37 -4.65 -0.69
N GLY A 14 -11.42 -4.65 -1.61
CA GLY A 14 -10.57 -3.49 -1.88
C GLY A 14 -10.98 -2.74 -3.14
N ASP A 15 -10.64 -1.48 -3.20
CA ASP A 15 -10.79 -0.62 -4.37
C ASP A 15 -9.44 -0.01 -4.72
N GLN A 16 -9.09 -0.04 -5.99
CA GLN A 16 -7.89 0.62 -6.51
C GLN A 16 -8.28 1.98 -7.07
N GLN A 17 -7.61 3.02 -6.58
CA GLN A 17 -7.77 4.37 -7.07
C GLN A 17 -6.54 4.77 -7.86
N TYR A 18 -6.76 5.26 -9.06
CA TYR A 18 -5.71 5.63 -9.99
C TYR A 18 -5.59 7.15 -10.08
N PHE A 19 -4.34 7.63 -10.07
CA PHE A 19 -4.04 9.05 -10.22
C PHE A 19 -2.89 9.25 -11.19
N LEU A 20 -2.97 10.32 -11.97
CA LEU A 20 -1.84 10.81 -12.76
C LEU A 20 -1.08 11.84 -11.95
N ARG A 21 0.14 11.53 -11.58
CA ARG A 21 1.05 12.50 -10.96
C ARG A 21 1.83 13.23 -12.04
N THR A 22 1.68 14.54 -12.11
CA THR A 22 2.41 15.43 -13.02
C THR A 22 3.26 16.41 -12.19
N GLY A 23 4.41 16.81 -12.75
CA GLY A 23 5.37 17.72 -12.11
C GLY A 23 6.77 17.15 -12.12
N SER A 24 7.78 18.02 -12.18
CA SER A 24 9.20 17.65 -12.24
C SER A 24 9.96 17.91 -10.93
N GLY A 25 9.23 18.33 -9.88
CA GLY A 25 9.84 18.71 -8.60
C GLY A 25 10.09 17.53 -7.67
N THR A 26 11.15 17.65 -6.88
CA THR A 26 11.45 16.74 -5.76
C THR A 26 10.65 17.07 -4.49
N SER A 27 9.87 18.15 -4.52
CA SER A 27 9.02 18.60 -3.41
C SER A 27 7.57 18.21 -3.64
N ALA A 28 6.89 17.79 -2.58
CA ALA A 28 5.46 17.47 -2.62
C ALA A 28 4.59 18.67 -3.06
N SER A 29 5.07 19.90 -2.89
CA SER A 29 4.39 21.11 -3.34
C SER A 29 4.37 21.32 -4.85
N ASP A 30 5.24 20.63 -5.59
CA ASP A 30 5.45 20.84 -7.03
C ASP A 30 4.78 19.75 -7.88
N THR A 31 4.06 18.83 -7.25
CA THR A 31 3.36 17.74 -7.92
C THR A 31 1.85 17.94 -7.85
N VAL A 32 1.20 17.75 -9.00
CA VAL A 32 -0.25 17.72 -9.11
C VAL A 32 -0.69 16.29 -9.38
N GLU A 33 -1.70 15.83 -8.66
CA GLU A 33 -2.32 14.53 -8.92
C GLU A 33 -3.75 14.73 -9.40
N THR A 34 -4.03 14.13 -10.53
CA THR A 34 -5.36 14.13 -11.14
C THR A 34 -5.93 12.72 -11.05
N ARG A 35 -7.09 12.56 -10.43
CA ARG A 35 -7.77 11.26 -10.35
C ARG A 35 -8.14 10.78 -11.74
N LEU A 36 -7.91 9.48 -12.00
CA LEU A 36 -8.22 8.83 -13.27
C LEU A 36 -9.36 7.83 -13.07
N TYR A 37 -10.35 7.89 -13.95
CA TYR A 37 -11.47 6.97 -13.99
C TYR A 37 -11.37 6.11 -15.23
N PHE A 38 -10.96 4.84 -15.06
CA PHE A 38 -10.91 3.86 -16.12
C PHE A 38 -12.23 3.08 -16.20
N ALA A 39 -12.67 2.74 -17.40
CA ALA A 39 -13.86 1.90 -17.59
C ALA A 39 -13.65 0.46 -17.11
N THR A 40 -12.42 -0.01 -17.14
CA THR A 40 -11.98 -1.31 -16.64
C THR A 40 -10.61 -1.16 -16.00
N ASN A 41 -10.21 -2.12 -15.15
CA ASN A 41 -8.87 -2.10 -14.56
C ASN A 41 -7.79 -2.03 -15.66
N PRO A 42 -6.93 -1.00 -15.69
CA PRO A 42 -5.93 -0.82 -16.75
C PRO A 42 -4.78 -1.83 -16.68
N LYS A 43 -4.69 -2.63 -15.60
CA LYS A 43 -3.61 -3.62 -15.37
C LYS A 43 -2.21 -3.02 -15.45
N LEU A 44 -2.07 -1.77 -15.03
CA LEU A 44 -0.80 -1.03 -15.00
C LEU A 44 -0.21 -1.06 -13.60
N LEU A 45 1.12 -1.17 -13.53
CA LEU A 45 1.84 -1.09 -12.26
C LEU A 45 1.96 0.37 -11.79
N PRO A 46 1.98 0.61 -10.46
CA PRO A 46 2.31 1.92 -9.92
C PRO A 46 3.65 2.43 -10.46
N GLY A 47 3.77 3.73 -10.66
CA GLY A 47 4.99 4.34 -11.20
C GLY A 47 5.17 4.20 -12.73
N THR A 48 4.28 3.53 -13.43
CA THR A 48 4.32 3.44 -14.90
C THR A 48 4.17 4.83 -15.51
N PRO A 49 5.09 5.28 -16.37
CA PRO A 49 4.93 6.53 -17.11
C PRO A 49 3.86 6.33 -18.18
N ILE A 50 2.80 7.16 -18.12
CA ILE A 50 1.68 7.08 -19.05
C ILE A 50 1.28 8.44 -19.58
N VAL A 51 0.80 8.47 -20.81
CA VAL A 51 0.03 9.57 -21.39
C VAL A 51 -1.42 9.16 -21.44
N VAL A 52 -2.30 9.96 -20.84
CA VAL A 52 -3.75 9.70 -20.84
C VAL A 52 -4.48 10.71 -21.70
N ARG A 53 -5.53 10.26 -22.37
CA ARG A 53 -6.50 11.08 -23.10
C ARG A 53 -7.88 10.78 -22.57
N GLY A 54 -8.66 11.82 -22.35
CA GLY A 54 -9.99 11.65 -21.79
C GLY A 54 -10.74 12.96 -21.60
N GLU A 55 -11.91 12.88 -21.00
CA GLU A 55 -12.77 14.02 -20.74
C GLU A 55 -12.60 14.51 -19.28
N PRO A 56 -12.41 15.83 -19.07
CA PRO A 56 -12.39 16.40 -17.74
C PRO A 56 -13.73 16.16 -17.01
N MET A 57 -13.63 15.79 -15.74
CA MET A 57 -14.75 15.67 -14.80
C MET A 57 -14.56 16.62 -13.62
N GLN A 58 -15.59 16.78 -12.79
CA GLN A 58 -15.52 17.64 -11.60
C GLN A 58 -14.38 17.22 -10.66
N GLU A 59 -14.10 15.94 -10.53
CA GLU A 59 -13.09 15.38 -9.62
C GLU A 59 -12.04 14.53 -10.35
N GLY A 60 -11.60 14.94 -11.55
CA GLY A 60 -10.55 14.22 -12.26
C GLY A 60 -10.73 14.11 -13.76
N LEU A 61 -10.30 12.99 -14.35
CA LEU A 61 -10.32 12.72 -15.78
C LEU A 61 -10.94 11.34 -16.05
N ARG A 62 -11.99 11.28 -16.86
CA ARG A 62 -12.46 10.01 -17.42
C ARG A 62 -11.52 9.62 -18.57
N VAL A 63 -10.87 8.47 -18.43
CA VAL A 63 -9.86 8.01 -19.40
C VAL A 63 -10.56 7.30 -20.56
N ASP A 64 -10.38 7.83 -21.77
CA ASP A 64 -10.85 7.20 -23.01
C ASP A 64 -9.76 6.29 -23.62
N SER A 65 -8.50 6.70 -23.50
CA SER A 65 -7.34 5.91 -23.91
C SER A 65 -6.09 6.33 -23.16
N PHE A 66 -5.09 5.43 -23.11
CA PHE A 66 -3.77 5.72 -22.58
C PHE A 66 -2.69 5.02 -23.40
N ASP A 67 -1.51 5.62 -23.41
CA ASP A 67 -0.29 5.04 -23.94
C ASP A 67 0.72 4.91 -22.80
N VAL A 68 1.44 3.80 -22.74
CA VAL A 68 2.58 3.63 -21.83
C VAL A 68 3.80 4.23 -22.52
N GLU A 69 4.42 5.22 -21.89
CA GLU A 69 5.71 5.72 -22.36
C GLU A 69 6.77 4.66 -22.01
N GLU A 70 7.38 4.04 -23.03
CA GLU A 70 8.54 3.20 -22.81
C GLU A 70 9.66 4.07 -22.25
N GLU A 71 10.02 3.87 -20.97
CA GLU A 71 11.33 4.33 -20.53
C GLU A 71 12.36 3.69 -21.46
N GLN A 72 13.10 4.53 -22.18
CA GLN A 72 14.29 4.11 -22.95
C GLN A 72 15.36 3.64 -21.97
N GLN A 73 15.12 2.55 -21.32
CA GLN A 73 16.14 1.74 -20.69
C GLN A 73 15.75 0.29 -20.85
N GLY A 74 16.53 -0.39 -21.67
CA GLY A 74 16.62 -1.82 -21.63
C GLY A 74 16.97 -2.31 -20.22
N VAL A 75 15.99 -2.36 -19.36
CA VAL A 75 15.95 -3.31 -18.28
C VAL A 75 15.34 -4.56 -18.88
N GLY A 76 16.15 -5.21 -19.71
CA GLY A 76 16.02 -6.63 -19.80
C GLY A 76 15.91 -7.11 -18.35
N LEU A 77 14.98 -8.02 -18.06
CA LEU A 77 15.00 -8.83 -16.86
C LEU A 77 16.37 -9.55 -16.85
N SER A 78 17.40 -8.80 -16.50
CA SER A 78 18.65 -9.36 -16.07
C SER A 78 18.26 -10.12 -14.83
N ARG A 79 18.12 -11.43 -14.97
CA ARG A 79 18.29 -12.37 -13.88
C ARG A 79 19.71 -12.19 -13.37
N GLN A 80 19.97 -11.05 -12.71
CA GLN A 80 21.12 -11.02 -11.82
C GLN A 80 20.79 -12.03 -10.74
N PRO A 81 21.67 -13.02 -10.54
CA PRO A 81 21.54 -13.90 -9.39
C PRO A 81 21.45 -12.98 -8.17
N LEU A 82 20.58 -13.30 -7.24
CA LEU A 82 20.51 -12.75 -5.88
C LEU A 82 21.80 -13.08 -5.06
N ILE A 83 22.96 -12.96 -5.69
CA ILE A 83 24.28 -13.21 -5.12
C ILE A 83 24.98 -11.85 -5.08
N GLY A 84 24.61 -11.12 -4.07
CA GLY A 84 25.14 -9.83 -3.70
C GLY A 84 24.13 -9.16 -2.81
N ALA A 85 23.96 -9.69 -1.59
CA ALA A 85 23.17 -9.03 -0.57
C ALA A 85 23.67 -7.59 -0.49
N THR A 86 22.86 -6.64 -1.00
CA THR A 86 23.01 -5.25 -0.56
C THR A 86 23.02 -5.29 0.96
N PRO A 87 23.96 -4.58 1.61
CA PRO A 87 24.00 -4.58 3.06
C PRO A 87 22.61 -4.24 3.57
N TYR A 88 22.06 -5.15 4.36
CA TYR A 88 20.81 -5.02 5.07
C TYR A 88 20.69 -3.63 5.70
N LYS A 89 19.73 -2.83 5.25
CA LYS A 89 19.38 -1.55 5.86
C LYS A 89 18.01 -1.69 6.48
N PRO A 90 17.88 -1.60 7.81
CA PRO A 90 16.57 -1.58 8.46
C PRO A 90 15.70 -0.48 7.86
N ARG A 91 14.42 -0.78 7.59
CA ARG A 91 13.44 0.23 7.18
C ARG A 91 12.93 0.96 8.41
N THR A 92 12.83 2.27 8.32
CA THR A 92 12.35 3.11 9.41
C THR A 92 10.88 3.46 9.21
N PHE A 93 10.04 3.16 10.21
CA PHE A 93 8.60 3.44 10.22
C PHE A 93 8.28 4.54 11.23
N GLY A 94 7.65 5.60 10.78
CA GLY A 94 7.01 6.59 11.65
C GLY A 94 5.51 6.27 11.75
N PHE A 95 5.06 5.68 12.86
CA PHE A 95 3.64 5.43 13.10
C PHE A 95 3.01 6.63 13.79
N VAL A 96 2.19 7.36 13.06
CA VAL A 96 1.71 8.68 13.47
C VAL A 96 0.25 8.60 13.90
N LEU A 97 -0.01 8.76 15.19
CA LEU A 97 -1.35 8.88 15.73
C LEU A 97 -1.94 10.25 15.37
N VAL A 98 -3.08 10.25 14.70
CA VAL A 98 -3.79 11.44 14.25
C VAL A 98 -5.19 11.47 14.83
N ASP A 99 -5.48 12.51 15.62
CA ASP A 99 -6.82 12.79 16.08
C ASP A 99 -7.57 13.60 15.02
N THR A 100 -8.53 12.97 14.36
CA THR A 100 -9.36 13.59 13.32
C THR A 100 -10.56 14.38 13.88
N GLY A 101 -10.54 14.68 15.18
CA GLY A 101 -11.62 15.36 15.89
C GLY A 101 -12.56 14.42 16.65
N LYS A 102 -12.21 13.12 16.71
CA LYS A 102 -13.00 12.08 17.40
C LYS A 102 -12.22 11.35 18.50
N GLY A 103 -11.01 11.80 18.81
CA GLY A 103 -10.09 11.13 19.74
C GLY A 103 -9.30 10.00 19.06
N VAL A 104 -8.40 9.40 19.84
CA VAL A 104 -7.55 8.28 19.42
C VAL A 104 -7.86 7.06 20.27
N ASN A 105 -8.20 5.95 19.63
CA ASN A 105 -8.57 4.69 20.27
C ASN A 105 -7.40 3.70 20.48
N LEU A 106 -6.18 4.14 20.19
CA LEU A 106 -4.96 3.35 20.32
C LEU A 106 -3.92 4.15 21.12
N THR A 107 -3.43 3.59 22.22
CA THR A 107 -2.35 4.22 22.99
C THR A 107 -1.01 4.06 22.31
N LYS A 108 -0.03 4.91 22.65
CA LYS A 108 1.34 4.77 22.14
C LYS A 108 1.97 3.43 22.49
N GLU A 109 1.74 2.95 23.68
CA GLU A 109 2.25 1.68 24.20
C GLU A 109 1.69 0.50 23.41
N GLU A 110 0.37 0.51 23.14
CA GLU A 110 -0.27 -0.52 22.32
C GLU A 110 0.23 -0.47 20.88
N ALA A 111 0.35 0.73 20.30
CA ALA A 111 0.89 0.92 18.96
C ALA A 111 2.35 0.44 18.90
N GLN A 112 3.19 0.82 19.87
CA GLN A 112 4.57 0.40 19.95
C GLN A 112 4.69 -1.14 19.99
N LYS A 113 3.85 -1.80 20.78
CA LYS A 113 3.80 -3.25 20.84
C LYS A 113 3.38 -3.88 19.52
N LYS A 114 2.31 -3.36 18.89
CA LYS A 114 1.81 -3.88 17.60
C LYS A 114 2.81 -3.70 16.45
N LEU A 115 3.54 -2.60 16.41
CA LEU A 115 4.47 -2.30 15.33
C LEU A 115 5.87 -2.89 15.58
N PHE A 116 6.42 -2.71 16.77
CA PHE A 116 7.83 -2.90 17.07
C PHE A 116 8.09 -3.87 18.24
N GLY A 117 7.08 -4.54 18.76
CA GLY A 117 7.23 -5.52 19.84
C GLY A 117 8.20 -6.63 19.47
N VAL A 118 9.03 -7.06 20.44
CA VAL A 118 10.09 -8.05 20.22
C VAL A 118 9.91 -9.30 21.09
N ASN A 119 8.96 -9.30 22.02
CA ASN A 119 8.74 -10.45 22.86
C ASN A 119 8.09 -11.59 22.10
N PRO A 120 8.37 -12.85 22.42
CA PRO A 120 7.64 -13.98 21.85
C PRO A 120 6.14 -13.81 22.08
N GLY A 121 5.34 -13.84 21.02
CA GLY A 121 3.89 -13.67 21.11
C GLY A 121 3.38 -12.24 20.94
N ASP A 122 4.21 -11.22 20.79
CA ASP A 122 3.77 -9.86 20.44
C ASP A 122 3.14 -9.84 19.04
N LYS A 123 3.62 -10.68 18.14
CA LYS A 123 3.16 -10.77 16.74
C LYS A 123 3.13 -9.39 16.06
N SER A 124 4.20 -8.65 16.24
CA SER A 124 4.33 -7.29 15.72
C SER A 124 4.58 -7.28 14.21
N VAL A 125 4.37 -6.13 13.57
CA VAL A 125 4.73 -5.89 12.17
C VAL A 125 6.22 -6.16 11.94
N LYS A 126 7.08 -5.71 12.86
CA LYS A 126 8.52 -6.00 12.85
C LYS A 126 8.82 -7.49 12.80
N GLN A 127 8.22 -8.27 13.71
CA GLN A 127 8.42 -9.73 13.76
C GLN A 127 7.89 -10.39 12.50
N TYR A 128 6.75 -9.94 12.01
CA TYR A 128 6.15 -10.47 10.80
C TYR A 128 7.06 -10.31 9.58
N TYR A 129 7.51 -9.10 9.29
CA TYR A 129 8.39 -8.84 8.15
C TYR A 129 9.77 -9.51 8.30
N ASN A 130 10.30 -9.59 9.51
CA ASN A 130 11.52 -10.35 9.74
C ASN A 130 11.35 -11.85 9.45
N GLU A 131 10.23 -12.44 9.85
CA GLU A 131 9.94 -13.86 9.58
C GLU A 131 9.74 -14.13 8.08
N VAL A 132 8.88 -13.37 7.39
CA VAL A 132 8.55 -13.62 5.98
C VAL A 132 9.72 -13.37 5.05
N SER A 133 10.66 -12.50 5.42
CA SER A 133 11.89 -12.21 4.70
C SER A 133 13.06 -13.10 5.09
N TYR A 134 12.82 -14.12 5.92
CA TYR A 134 13.88 -15.01 6.42
C TYR A 134 15.01 -14.27 7.16
N GLY A 135 14.67 -13.21 7.88
CA GLY A 135 15.59 -12.37 8.65
C GLY A 135 16.36 -11.32 7.85
N THR A 136 16.02 -11.15 6.57
CA THR A 136 16.68 -10.14 5.71
C THR A 136 16.09 -8.74 5.86
N GLN A 137 14.85 -8.61 6.31
CA GLN A 137 14.23 -7.32 6.62
C GLN A 137 14.09 -7.12 8.12
N ASP A 138 14.44 -5.92 8.57
CA ASP A 138 14.12 -5.45 9.92
C ASP A 138 13.37 -4.12 9.83
N ILE A 139 12.44 -3.93 10.72
CA ILE A 139 11.71 -2.70 10.85
C ILE A 139 12.05 -2.07 12.18
N THR A 140 12.45 -0.81 12.14
CA THR A 140 12.66 0.03 13.31
C THR A 140 11.81 1.28 13.21
N GLY A 141 11.60 1.98 14.31
CA GLY A 141 10.84 3.22 14.25
C GLY A 141 10.23 3.59 15.59
N GLU A 142 9.30 4.50 15.53
CA GLU A 142 8.66 5.04 16.73
C GLU A 142 7.18 5.41 16.50
N VAL A 143 6.46 5.56 17.60
CA VAL A 143 5.06 6.02 17.62
C VAL A 143 5.02 7.49 18.02
N LEU A 144 4.47 8.30 17.11
CA LEU A 144 4.42 9.76 17.20
C LEU A 144 3.00 10.26 17.48
N GLY A 145 2.88 11.44 18.01
CA GLY A 145 1.59 12.09 18.28
C GLY A 145 1.01 11.76 19.65
N PRO A 146 -0.33 11.83 19.86
CA PRO A 146 -1.30 12.17 18.82
C PRO A 146 -1.21 13.63 18.37
N PHE A 147 -1.38 13.83 17.05
CA PHE A 147 -1.47 15.15 16.45
C PHE A 147 -2.92 15.46 16.08
N MET A 148 -3.35 16.67 16.36
CA MET A 148 -4.69 17.13 16.00
C MET A 148 -4.76 17.52 14.53
N TYR A 149 -5.64 16.87 13.76
CA TYR A 149 -5.99 17.20 12.39
C TYR A 149 -7.47 16.94 12.13
N PRO A 150 -8.38 17.84 12.53
CA PRO A 150 -9.81 17.63 12.33
C PRO A 150 -10.16 17.49 10.85
N MET A 151 -10.88 16.41 10.50
CA MET A 151 -11.29 16.10 9.13
C MET A 151 -12.82 15.97 9.03
N THR A 152 -13.42 16.74 8.15
CA THR A 152 -14.83 16.60 7.73
C THR A 152 -14.96 15.89 6.38
N THR A 153 -13.90 15.88 5.59
CA THR A 153 -13.74 15.14 4.33
C THR A 153 -12.54 14.21 4.46
N CYS A 154 -12.40 13.22 3.57
CA CYS A 154 -11.26 12.30 3.62
C CYS A 154 -10.01 12.97 3.00
N ASP A 155 -9.26 13.70 3.80
CA ASP A 155 -8.08 14.44 3.38
C ASP A 155 -6.77 13.74 3.82
N THR A 156 -6.51 12.57 3.26
CA THR A 156 -5.32 11.76 3.56
C THR A 156 -4.02 12.48 3.23
N ARG A 157 -3.99 13.22 2.13
CA ARG A 157 -2.80 13.97 1.70
C ARG A 157 -2.54 15.20 2.52
N GLY A 158 -3.59 15.94 2.88
CA GLY A 158 -3.45 17.10 3.74
C GLY A 158 -2.82 16.73 5.08
N VAL A 159 -3.19 15.58 5.65
CA VAL A 159 -2.54 15.02 6.84
C VAL A 159 -1.04 14.85 6.61
N ALA A 160 -0.66 14.10 5.57
CA ALA A 160 0.74 13.82 5.28
C ALA A 160 1.53 15.11 4.99
N THR A 161 1.01 15.98 4.14
CA THR A 161 1.66 17.26 3.77
C THR A 161 1.90 18.15 4.99
N LYS A 162 0.91 18.23 5.91
CA LYS A 162 0.99 19.07 7.09
C LYS A 162 1.91 18.52 8.16
N LEU A 163 1.88 17.20 8.40
CA LEU A 163 2.55 16.62 9.55
C LEU A 163 3.98 16.14 9.25
N LYS A 164 4.31 15.71 8.04
CA LYS A 164 5.69 15.27 7.69
C LYS A 164 6.77 16.29 8.11
N PRO A 165 6.63 17.59 7.85
CA PRO A 165 7.66 18.56 8.26
C PRO A 165 7.86 18.66 9.78
N MET A 166 6.93 18.14 10.59
CA MET A 166 6.94 18.26 12.06
C MET A 166 7.53 17.03 12.75
N ILE A 167 7.67 15.90 12.06
CA ILE A 167 7.93 14.59 12.70
C ILE A 167 9.24 13.92 12.28
N GLY A 168 10.01 14.54 11.42
CA GLY A 168 11.28 13.98 10.94
C GLY A 168 11.12 13.05 9.73
N MET A 169 12.22 12.42 9.35
CA MET A 169 12.30 11.58 8.13
C MET A 169 12.26 10.09 8.49
N TYR A 170 11.35 9.39 7.83
CA TYR A 170 11.21 7.93 7.88
C TYR A 170 11.17 7.38 6.45
N ASP A 171 11.53 6.12 6.29
CA ASP A 171 11.37 5.44 5.01
C ASP A 171 9.88 5.24 4.70
N HIS A 172 9.05 5.01 5.75
CA HIS A 172 7.59 4.86 5.63
C HIS A 172 6.86 5.60 6.73
N TYR A 173 5.75 6.25 6.37
CA TYR A 173 4.84 6.95 7.28
C TYR A 173 3.51 6.21 7.33
N LEU A 174 3.11 5.83 8.55
CA LEU A 174 1.90 5.10 8.82
C LEU A 174 0.93 6.01 9.59
N TRP A 175 0.01 6.64 8.87
CA TRP A 175 -0.94 7.63 9.39
C TRP A 175 -2.15 6.96 10.00
N TYR A 176 -2.22 6.86 11.31
CA TYR A 176 -3.31 6.21 12.01
C TYR A 176 -4.36 7.25 12.45
N PHE A 177 -5.53 7.22 11.83
CA PHE A 177 -6.69 7.99 12.24
C PHE A 177 -7.34 7.31 13.43
N GLY A 178 -7.31 7.95 14.59
CA GLY A 178 -7.58 7.33 15.88
C GLY A 178 -8.96 6.71 16.07
N GLN A 179 -9.98 7.25 15.41
CA GLN A 179 -11.33 6.69 15.33
C GLN A 179 -11.72 6.58 13.85
N ARG A 180 -12.58 5.62 13.54
CA ARG A 180 -13.08 5.49 12.16
C ARG A 180 -13.73 6.80 11.72
N ASN A 181 -13.16 7.39 10.70
CA ASN A 181 -13.72 8.58 10.04
C ASN A 181 -14.62 8.12 8.89
N THR A 182 -15.91 8.38 9.01
CA THR A 182 -16.92 7.96 8.03
C THR A 182 -16.80 8.68 6.68
N ALA A 183 -16.04 9.77 6.62
CA ALA A 183 -15.71 10.41 5.34
C ALA A 183 -14.69 9.58 4.53
N CYS A 184 -13.91 8.70 5.18
CA CYS A 184 -12.96 7.80 4.53
C CYS A 184 -13.59 6.40 4.37
N GLN A 185 -13.70 5.93 3.13
CA GLN A 185 -14.35 4.67 2.78
C GLN A 185 -13.36 3.50 2.72
N PHE A 186 -12.40 3.42 3.67
CA PHE A 186 -11.42 2.35 3.75
C PHE A 186 -11.10 2.02 5.22
N SER A 187 -10.52 0.86 5.47
CA SER A 187 -9.90 0.49 6.75
C SER A 187 -8.39 0.74 6.70
N GLY A 188 -7.75 0.41 5.59
CA GLY A 188 -6.39 0.77 5.23
C GLY A 188 -6.33 1.33 3.81
N LEU A 189 -5.33 2.15 3.55
CA LEU A 189 -5.04 2.73 2.24
C LEU A 189 -3.52 2.87 2.12
N ALA A 190 -2.97 2.47 1.00
CA ALA A 190 -1.55 2.64 0.72
C ALA A 190 -1.29 3.26 -0.65
N GLU A 191 -0.22 4.02 -0.74
CA GLU A 191 0.38 4.37 -2.01
C GLU A 191 1.15 3.15 -2.54
N GLY A 192 0.76 2.64 -3.72
CA GLY A 192 1.41 1.47 -4.31
C GLY A 192 2.82 1.78 -4.80
N GLY A 193 3.79 0.97 -4.40
CA GLY A 193 5.18 1.05 -4.83
C GLY A 193 5.55 0.05 -5.93
N GLN A 194 6.84 -0.05 -6.17
CA GLN A 194 7.48 -1.09 -6.98
C GLN A 194 8.66 -1.69 -6.18
N PRO A 195 9.11 -2.90 -6.48
CA PRO A 195 10.17 -3.56 -5.71
C PRO A 195 11.45 -2.73 -5.56
N ASN A 196 11.83 -2.04 -6.63
CA ASN A 196 13.02 -1.18 -6.68
C ASN A 196 12.73 0.31 -6.46
N LYS A 197 11.46 0.68 -6.28
CA LYS A 197 11.01 2.05 -6.08
C LYS A 197 9.83 2.06 -5.10
N PRO A 198 10.06 1.76 -3.83
CA PRO A 198 9.00 1.78 -2.82
C PRO A 198 8.45 3.19 -2.64
N THR A 199 7.17 3.25 -2.27
CA THR A 199 6.50 4.47 -1.80
C THR A 199 6.53 4.53 -0.29
N ASN A 200 5.98 5.58 0.31
CA ASN A 200 6.20 5.78 1.74
C ASN A 200 4.97 6.11 2.59
N ASP A 201 3.81 6.29 2.00
CA ASP A 201 2.61 6.68 2.77
C ASP A 201 1.56 5.56 2.84
N THR A 202 1.10 5.30 4.06
CA THR A 202 -0.05 4.43 4.33
C THR A 202 -0.99 5.10 5.34
N TRP A 203 -2.29 4.82 5.24
CA TRP A 203 -3.32 5.40 6.11
C TRP A 203 -4.19 4.30 6.69
N TYR A 204 -4.53 4.43 7.97
CA TYR A 204 -5.32 3.47 8.74
C TYR A 204 -6.51 4.20 9.34
N ASN A 205 -7.71 3.81 8.97
CA ASN A 205 -8.94 4.49 9.39
C ASN A 205 -9.59 3.78 10.59
N GLY A 206 -9.00 3.98 11.77
CA GLY A 206 -9.47 3.39 13.02
C GLY A 206 -9.22 1.89 13.16
N SER A 207 -8.55 1.26 12.20
CA SER A 207 -8.20 -0.16 12.21
C SER A 207 -6.70 -0.35 12.46
N ALA A 208 -6.38 -1.15 13.48
CA ALA A 208 -5.01 -1.58 13.82
C ALA A 208 -4.94 -3.11 13.95
N GLY A 209 -5.71 -3.81 13.10
CA GLY A 209 -5.66 -5.26 12.98
C GLY A 209 -4.38 -5.71 12.26
N CYS A 210 -3.93 -6.94 12.51
CA CYS A 210 -2.72 -7.49 11.95
C CYS A 210 -2.72 -7.42 10.41
N VAL A 211 -3.82 -7.82 9.75
CA VAL A 211 -3.93 -7.79 8.28
C VAL A 211 -3.60 -6.40 7.75
N VAL A 212 -4.32 -5.38 8.20
CA VAL A 212 -4.19 -4.01 7.70
C VAL A 212 -2.79 -3.44 7.99
N LEU A 213 -2.26 -3.65 9.22
CA LEU A 213 -0.94 -3.16 9.61
C LEU A 213 0.21 -3.80 8.80
N VAL A 214 0.01 -4.99 8.26
CA VAL A 214 0.99 -5.67 7.41
C VAL A 214 0.74 -5.41 5.94
N GLN A 215 -0.51 -5.40 5.51
CA GLN A 215 -0.89 -5.26 4.11
C GLN A 215 -0.49 -3.91 3.52
N GLU A 216 -0.79 -2.81 4.23
CA GLU A 216 -0.55 -1.49 3.67
C GLU A 216 0.94 -1.19 3.42
N PRO A 217 1.88 -1.48 4.34
CA PRO A 217 3.30 -1.38 4.00
C PRO A 217 3.73 -2.31 2.86
N GLY A 218 3.12 -3.49 2.73
CA GLY A 218 3.36 -4.39 1.60
C GLY A 218 3.08 -3.71 0.26
N HIS A 219 2.01 -2.93 0.16
CA HIS A 219 1.73 -2.13 -1.03
C HIS A 219 2.81 -1.08 -1.31
N ASN A 220 3.35 -0.43 -0.26
CA ASN A 220 4.47 0.48 -0.44
C ASN A 220 5.72 -0.23 -1.00
N PHE A 221 5.91 -1.50 -0.67
CA PHE A 221 7.03 -2.32 -1.19
C PHE A 221 6.79 -2.82 -2.63
N GLY A 222 5.57 -2.69 -3.13
CA GLY A 222 5.18 -3.11 -4.48
C GLY A 222 4.34 -4.37 -4.53
N MET A 223 3.95 -4.93 -3.38
CA MET A 223 3.07 -6.09 -3.32
C MET A 223 1.66 -5.69 -3.78
N MET A 224 1.06 -6.55 -4.57
CA MET A 224 -0.34 -6.44 -4.99
C MET A 224 -1.21 -7.42 -4.19
N HIS A 225 -2.53 -7.34 -4.33
CA HIS A 225 -3.42 -8.26 -3.65
C HIS A 225 -3.16 -9.71 -4.04
N SER A 226 -3.25 -10.60 -3.06
CA SER A 226 -3.12 -12.04 -3.26
C SER A 226 -4.47 -12.64 -3.61
N SER A 227 -4.57 -13.08 -4.85
CA SER A 227 -5.81 -13.51 -5.47
C SER A 227 -5.94 -15.03 -5.47
N ALA A 228 -7.16 -15.53 -5.68
CA ALA A 228 -7.43 -16.92 -6.02
C ALA A 228 -8.23 -17.01 -7.32
N MET A 229 -8.09 -18.15 -7.99
CA MET A 229 -8.93 -18.52 -9.11
C MET A 229 -9.86 -19.67 -8.68
N THR A 230 -11.14 -19.51 -8.96
CA THR A 230 -12.13 -20.59 -8.77
C THR A 230 -12.60 -21.06 -10.12
N CYS A 231 -12.31 -22.30 -10.47
CA CYS A 231 -12.70 -22.90 -11.75
C CYS A 231 -13.91 -23.81 -11.56
N THR A 232 -14.83 -23.81 -12.53
CA THR A 232 -16.05 -24.62 -12.54
C THR A 232 -15.97 -25.74 -13.60
N GLY A 233 -16.86 -26.73 -13.50
CA GLY A 233 -16.98 -27.80 -14.51
C GLY A 233 -15.82 -28.78 -14.54
N GLY A 234 -15.10 -28.93 -13.40
CA GLY A 234 -13.95 -29.87 -13.34
C GLY A 234 -12.69 -29.36 -14.06
N LYS A 235 -12.68 -28.10 -14.51
CA LYS A 235 -11.51 -27.45 -15.11
C LYS A 235 -10.50 -27.05 -14.05
N SER A 236 -9.24 -27.04 -14.40
CA SER A 236 -8.16 -26.45 -13.62
C SER A 236 -7.70 -25.13 -14.25
N PHE A 237 -7.05 -24.29 -13.45
CA PHE A 237 -6.42 -23.06 -13.94
C PHE A 237 -5.41 -23.34 -15.08
N ALA A 238 -4.75 -24.49 -15.05
CA ALA A 238 -3.77 -24.89 -16.06
C ALA A 238 -4.39 -25.20 -17.43
N ASP A 239 -5.68 -25.57 -17.47
CA ASP A 239 -6.33 -25.93 -18.73
C ASP A 239 -6.70 -24.68 -19.55
N ASP A 240 -7.36 -23.73 -18.93
CA ASP A 240 -7.76 -22.48 -19.54
C ASP A 240 -8.18 -21.47 -18.46
N PRO A 241 -7.30 -20.56 -18.03
CA PRO A 241 -7.59 -19.61 -16.96
C PRO A 241 -8.73 -18.64 -17.33
N ASP A 242 -8.95 -18.36 -18.60
CA ASP A 242 -9.94 -17.39 -19.06
C ASP A 242 -11.31 -18.02 -19.34
N ASN A 243 -11.41 -19.36 -19.35
CA ASN A 243 -12.63 -20.06 -19.69
C ASN A 243 -13.11 -20.99 -18.56
N GLY A 244 -14.09 -20.49 -17.81
CA GLY A 244 -14.68 -21.21 -16.69
C GLY A 244 -13.97 -21.05 -15.35
N CYS A 245 -13.04 -20.09 -15.25
CA CYS A 245 -12.44 -19.68 -13.99
C CYS A 245 -12.85 -18.24 -13.64
N THR A 246 -13.09 -17.98 -12.36
CA THR A 246 -13.40 -16.66 -11.83
C THR A 246 -12.25 -16.19 -10.96
N HIS A 247 -11.73 -15.02 -11.25
CA HIS A 247 -10.73 -14.33 -10.44
C HIS A 247 -11.39 -13.72 -9.21
N ASN A 248 -10.80 -13.97 -8.04
CA ASN A 248 -11.15 -13.33 -6.79
C ASN A 248 -9.91 -12.59 -6.27
N GLU A 249 -9.93 -11.28 -6.27
CA GLU A 249 -8.79 -10.42 -5.97
C GLU A 249 -8.23 -10.63 -4.57
N TYR A 250 -9.07 -10.90 -3.57
CA TYR A 250 -8.66 -11.20 -2.18
C TYR A 250 -8.84 -12.69 -1.84
N GLY A 251 -8.74 -13.54 -2.82
CA GLY A 251 -9.09 -14.96 -2.68
C GLY A 251 -8.09 -15.81 -1.91
N ASP A 252 -6.84 -15.36 -1.75
CA ASP A 252 -5.85 -16.07 -0.95
C ASP A 252 -6.14 -15.85 0.56
N ARG A 253 -6.63 -16.92 1.19
CA ARG A 253 -7.04 -16.90 2.61
C ARG A 253 -5.88 -17.08 3.60
N TYR A 254 -4.66 -17.17 3.12
CA TYR A 254 -3.47 -17.38 3.95
C TYR A 254 -2.59 -16.12 3.98
N ASP A 255 -2.57 -15.38 2.91
CA ASP A 255 -1.71 -14.22 2.70
C ASP A 255 -2.37 -12.93 3.22
N PRO A 256 -1.65 -12.04 3.92
CA PRO A 256 -2.20 -10.75 4.34
C PRO A 256 -2.62 -9.86 3.16
N MET A 257 -1.96 -9.99 2.01
CA MET A 257 -2.39 -9.30 0.79
C MET A 257 -3.71 -9.86 0.22
N GLY A 258 -4.17 -10.99 0.74
CA GLY A 258 -5.47 -11.62 0.45
C GLY A 258 -6.48 -11.51 1.59
N GLY A 259 -6.15 -10.84 2.70
CA GLY A 259 -7.08 -10.57 3.80
C GLY A 259 -6.93 -11.47 5.03
N ALA A 260 -5.89 -12.30 5.13
CA ALA A 260 -5.58 -13.11 6.31
C ALA A 260 -4.20 -12.80 6.87
N CYS A 261 -4.03 -12.83 8.19
CA CYS A 261 -2.73 -12.55 8.82
C CYS A 261 -1.98 -13.84 9.16
N ASN A 262 -1.75 -14.67 8.13
CA ASN A 262 -0.92 -15.87 8.26
C ASN A 262 0.47 -15.58 7.63
N HIS A 263 0.84 -16.24 6.57
CA HIS A 263 2.17 -16.11 5.97
C HIS A 263 2.07 -15.65 4.52
N MET A 264 2.95 -14.75 4.10
CA MET A 264 3.01 -14.31 2.71
C MET A 264 3.31 -15.49 1.77
N ASN A 265 2.67 -15.50 0.61
CA ASN A 265 2.96 -16.49 -0.43
C ASN A 265 4.35 -16.22 -1.07
N ALA A 266 4.84 -17.20 -1.84
CA ALA A 266 6.20 -17.13 -2.40
C ALA A 266 6.40 -15.95 -3.35
N TRP A 267 5.35 -15.50 -4.05
CA TRP A 267 5.44 -14.35 -4.94
C TRP A 267 5.65 -13.05 -4.16
N GLN A 268 4.85 -12.83 -3.11
CA GLN A 268 4.96 -11.62 -2.30
C GLN A 268 6.33 -11.50 -1.63
N LYS A 269 6.94 -12.62 -1.23
CA LYS A 269 8.27 -12.62 -0.62
C LYS A 269 9.42 -12.18 -1.54
N VAL A 270 9.20 -12.08 -2.84
CA VAL A 270 10.21 -11.55 -3.78
C VAL A 270 10.40 -10.04 -3.57
N PHE A 271 9.44 -9.36 -2.94
CA PHE A 271 9.46 -7.92 -2.68
C PHE A 271 10.14 -7.56 -1.34
N GLU A 272 10.53 -8.54 -0.54
CA GLU A 272 11.23 -8.42 0.73
C GLU A 272 12.74 -8.72 0.55
#